data_8909380e9145cdd50b432080140577ea
#
_entry.id   8909380e9145cdd50b432080140577ea
#
_cell.length_a   1.000
_cell.length_b   1.000
_cell.length_c   1.000
_cell.angle_alpha   90.00
_cell.angle_beta   90.00
_cell.angle_gamma   90.00
#
_symmetry.space_group_name_H-M   'P 1'
#
loop_
_entity.id
_entity.type
_entity.pdbx_description
1 polymer ?
#
loop_
_entity_poly.entity_id
_entity_poly.type
_entity_poly.pdbx_seq_one_letter_code
_entity_poly.pdbx_strand_id
1 'polypeptide(L)'
;MAYSLPALPYAYDALEPNIDTKTMEIHHSKHHQTYINNINGAIAGTEWEKLSVEDLVAKVNEVPTDLKNMVINNAGGHANHSLFWTVMSPQGGGQPTGAVAKAIDEQLGGFD
;
A
#
# COMPACT_ATOMS: atom_id res chain seq x y z
N MET A 1 10.29 4.65 -15.38
CA MET A 1 9.21 3.67 -15.61
C MET A 1 7.97 4.08 -14.84
N ALA A 2 6.80 3.88 -15.40
CA ALA A 2 5.56 4.15 -14.69
C ALA A 2 5.18 2.98 -13.77
N TYR A 3 4.64 3.30 -12.60
CA TYR A 3 4.04 2.30 -11.73
C TYR A 3 2.73 1.79 -12.33
N SER A 4 2.39 0.55 -12.04
CA SER A 4 1.14 -0.08 -12.48
C SER A 4 0.39 -0.68 -11.30
N LEU A 5 -0.94 -0.81 -11.45
CA LEU A 5 -1.78 -1.39 -10.42
C LEU A 5 -1.49 -2.89 -10.29
N PRO A 6 -1.03 -3.37 -9.13
CA PRO A 6 -0.84 -4.79 -8.93
C PRO A 6 -2.19 -5.51 -8.90
N ALA A 7 -2.23 -6.72 -9.44
CA ALA A 7 -3.40 -7.57 -9.30
C ALA A 7 -3.61 -7.98 -7.83
N LEU A 8 -4.87 -8.13 -7.43
CA LEU A 8 -5.17 -8.72 -6.13
C LEU A 8 -4.76 -10.20 -6.12
N PRO A 9 -4.25 -10.72 -5.00
CA PRO A 9 -3.91 -12.14 -4.88
C PRO A 9 -5.14 -13.07 -4.69
N TYR A 10 -6.35 -12.51 -4.79
CA TYR A 10 -7.63 -13.19 -4.62
C TYR A 10 -8.73 -12.45 -5.41
N ALA A 11 -9.89 -13.08 -5.58
CA ALA A 11 -11.02 -12.46 -6.25
C ALA A 11 -11.63 -11.32 -5.43
N TYR A 12 -12.34 -10.40 -6.06
CA TYR A 12 -12.98 -9.27 -5.37
C TYR A 12 -13.98 -9.70 -4.30
N ASP A 13 -14.61 -10.86 -4.44
CA ASP A 13 -15.57 -11.40 -3.49
C ASP A 13 -14.97 -12.30 -2.40
N ALA A 14 -13.66 -12.52 -2.44
CA ALA A 14 -12.99 -13.49 -1.55
C ALA A 14 -13.06 -13.12 -0.06
N LEU A 15 -13.20 -11.84 0.27
CA LEU A 15 -13.22 -11.34 1.65
C LEU A 15 -14.65 -11.19 2.20
N GLU A 16 -15.68 -11.54 1.42
CA GLU A 16 -17.03 -11.54 1.96
C GLU A 16 -17.17 -12.65 3.01
N PRO A 17 -18.01 -12.46 4.02
CA PRO A 17 -18.93 -11.33 4.25
C PRO A 17 -18.32 -10.15 4.99
N ASN A 18 -17.02 -10.15 5.27
CA ASN A 18 -16.37 -9.11 6.08
C ASN A 18 -16.17 -7.81 5.31
N ILE A 19 -15.77 -7.91 4.04
CA ILE A 19 -15.65 -6.76 3.13
C ILE A 19 -16.39 -7.14 1.85
N ASP A 20 -17.34 -6.29 1.42
CA ASP A 20 -18.17 -6.61 0.27
C ASP A 20 -17.41 -6.41 -1.06
N THR A 21 -17.87 -7.15 -2.08
CA THR A 21 -17.27 -7.16 -3.41
C THR A 21 -17.14 -5.75 -4.01
N LYS A 22 -18.17 -4.93 -3.89
CA LYS A 22 -18.19 -3.58 -4.46
C LYS A 22 -17.15 -2.68 -3.81
N THR A 23 -16.98 -2.76 -2.51
CA THR A 23 -15.94 -2.03 -1.78
C THR A 23 -14.55 -2.42 -2.26
N MET A 24 -14.26 -3.71 -2.40
CA MET A 24 -12.98 -4.20 -2.88
C MET A 24 -12.69 -3.73 -4.31
N GLU A 25 -13.69 -3.82 -5.19
CA GLU A 25 -13.56 -3.38 -6.58
C GLU A 25 -13.23 -1.89 -6.68
N ILE A 26 -13.96 -1.04 -5.95
CA ILE A 26 -13.73 0.41 -5.96
C ILE A 26 -12.40 0.76 -5.31
N HIS A 27 -12.11 0.18 -4.16
CA HIS A 27 -10.89 0.47 -3.40
C HIS A 27 -9.63 0.11 -4.20
N HIS A 28 -9.65 -1.01 -4.92
CA HIS A 28 -8.54 -1.43 -5.77
C HIS A 28 -8.51 -0.67 -7.10
N SER A 29 -9.59 -0.74 -7.89
CA SER A 29 -9.57 -0.26 -9.28
C SER A 29 -9.67 1.26 -9.43
N LYS A 30 -10.16 1.96 -8.42
CA LYS A 30 -10.33 3.42 -8.43
C LYS A 30 -9.39 4.12 -7.46
N HIS A 31 -9.46 3.82 -6.16
CA HIS A 31 -8.66 4.53 -5.17
C HIS A 31 -7.17 4.25 -5.34
N HIS A 32 -6.77 2.99 -5.35
CA HIS A 32 -5.37 2.63 -5.56
C HIS A 32 -4.86 3.12 -6.91
N GLN A 33 -5.65 2.95 -7.98
CA GLN A 33 -5.27 3.43 -9.31
C GLN A 33 -5.06 4.95 -9.35
N THR A 34 -5.85 5.72 -8.61
CA THR A 34 -5.70 7.18 -8.52
C THR A 34 -4.36 7.58 -7.91
N TYR A 35 -3.94 6.93 -6.82
CA TYR A 35 -2.60 7.17 -6.27
C TYR A 35 -1.51 6.92 -7.31
N ILE A 36 -1.61 5.82 -8.05
CA ILE A 36 -0.66 5.47 -9.11
C ILE A 36 -0.63 6.53 -10.21
N ASN A 37 -1.79 6.94 -10.70
CA ASN A 37 -1.89 7.95 -11.75
C ASN A 37 -1.27 9.28 -11.31
N ASN A 38 -1.54 9.69 -10.07
CA ASN A 38 -1.03 10.95 -9.54
C ASN A 38 0.50 10.93 -9.40
N ILE A 39 1.05 9.86 -8.81
CA ILE A 39 2.50 9.79 -8.64
C ILE A 39 3.22 9.64 -9.99
N ASN A 40 2.70 8.84 -10.90
CA ASN A 40 3.27 8.72 -12.24
C ASN A 40 3.32 10.08 -12.96
N GLY A 41 2.26 10.87 -12.86
CA GLY A 41 2.22 12.21 -13.44
C GLY A 41 3.23 13.16 -12.79
N ALA A 42 3.38 13.07 -11.49
CA ALA A 42 4.25 13.98 -10.74
C ALA A 42 5.74 13.75 -10.99
N ILE A 43 6.16 12.50 -11.18
CA ILE A 43 7.59 12.14 -11.34
C ILE A 43 7.99 11.89 -12.78
N ALA A 44 7.06 11.96 -13.73
CA ALA A 44 7.34 11.73 -15.15
C ALA A 44 8.47 12.64 -15.66
N GLY A 45 9.45 12.05 -16.32
CA GLY A 45 10.60 12.77 -16.88
C GLY A 45 11.65 13.22 -15.85
N THR A 46 11.49 12.86 -14.59
CA THR A 46 12.46 13.15 -13.53
C THR A 46 13.31 11.92 -13.20
N GLU A 47 14.40 12.13 -12.46
CA GLU A 47 15.22 11.01 -11.97
C GLU A 47 14.45 10.06 -11.04
N TRP A 48 13.42 10.55 -10.36
CA TRP A 48 12.59 9.81 -9.42
C TRP A 48 11.75 8.72 -10.11
N GLU A 49 11.48 8.87 -11.40
CA GLU A 49 10.75 7.88 -12.20
C GLU A 49 11.45 6.52 -12.28
N LYS A 50 12.76 6.48 -12.03
CA LYS A 50 13.57 5.26 -12.15
C LYS A 50 13.56 4.40 -10.89
N LEU A 51 13.02 4.92 -9.78
CA LEU A 51 13.02 4.24 -8.49
C LEU A 51 11.79 3.33 -8.35
N SER A 52 11.94 2.26 -7.57
CA SER A 52 10.77 1.55 -7.04
C SER A 52 9.95 2.49 -6.15
N VAL A 53 8.67 2.19 -5.92
CA VAL A 53 7.86 3.03 -5.05
C VAL A 53 8.39 3.03 -3.61
N GLU A 54 8.91 1.90 -3.15
CA GLU A 54 9.52 1.74 -1.83
C GLU A 54 10.77 2.62 -1.69
N ASP A 55 11.64 2.61 -2.70
CA ASP A 55 12.84 3.45 -2.71
C ASP A 55 12.49 4.93 -2.77
N LEU A 56 11.47 5.30 -3.56
CA LEU A 56 11.00 6.68 -3.63
C LEU A 56 10.50 7.17 -2.27
N VAL A 57 9.70 6.36 -1.58
CA VAL A 57 9.21 6.69 -0.23
C VAL A 57 10.36 6.78 0.77
N ALA A 58 11.31 5.85 0.72
CA ALA A 58 12.48 5.87 1.60
C ALA A 58 13.33 7.14 1.42
N LYS A 59 13.40 7.66 0.20
CA LYS A 59 14.16 8.86 -0.15
C LYS A 59 13.34 10.16 -0.14
N VAL A 60 12.18 10.16 0.48
CA VAL A 60 11.27 11.32 0.46
C VAL A 60 11.91 12.62 0.93
N ASN A 61 12.92 12.57 1.80
CA ASN A 61 13.63 13.74 2.27
C ASN A 61 14.61 14.31 1.26
N GLU A 62 14.97 13.56 0.23
CA GLU A 62 15.83 13.99 -0.87
C GLU A 62 15.02 14.60 -2.03
N VAL A 63 13.70 14.36 -2.05
CA VAL A 63 12.81 14.86 -3.10
C VAL A 63 12.63 16.37 -2.96
N PRO A 64 12.61 17.13 -4.09
CA PRO A 64 12.36 18.58 -4.05
C PRO A 64 11.09 18.95 -3.28
N THR A 65 11.12 20.07 -2.57
CA THR A 65 10.03 20.48 -1.67
C THR A 65 8.67 20.58 -2.36
N ASP A 66 8.64 21.02 -3.61
CA ASP A 66 7.41 21.14 -4.41
C ASP A 66 6.80 19.78 -4.79
N LEU A 67 7.60 18.71 -4.86
CA LEU A 67 7.13 17.34 -5.12
C LEU A 67 6.88 16.52 -3.86
N LYS A 68 7.42 16.96 -2.72
CA LYS A 68 7.46 16.15 -1.49
C LYS A 68 6.07 15.69 -1.04
N ASN A 69 5.08 16.57 -1.02
CA ASN A 69 3.72 16.21 -0.61
C ASN A 69 3.06 15.23 -1.58
N MET A 70 3.32 15.37 -2.88
CA MET A 70 2.82 14.40 -3.87
C MET A 70 3.42 13.02 -3.64
N VAL A 71 4.71 12.94 -3.33
CA VAL A 71 5.37 11.66 -3.01
C VAL A 71 4.81 11.07 -1.72
N ILE A 72 4.72 11.86 -0.64
CA ILE A 72 4.17 11.37 0.64
C ILE A 72 2.77 10.80 0.43
N ASN A 73 1.88 11.55 -0.20
CA ASN A 73 0.47 11.17 -0.32
C ASN A 73 0.23 10.07 -1.35
N ASN A 74 0.87 10.12 -2.51
CA ASN A 74 0.54 9.26 -3.63
C ASN A 74 1.51 8.07 -3.79
N ALA A 75 2.81 8.26 -3.63
CA ALA A 75 3.73 7.12 -3.55
C ALA A 75 3.50 6.34 -2.26
N GLY A 76 3.32 7.03 -1.14
CA GLY A 76 2.93 6.40 0.12
C GLY A 76 1.60 5.67 0.01
N GLY A 77 0.60 6.29 -0.63
CA GLY A 77 -0.70 5.65 -0.89
C GLY A 77 -0.57 4.39 -1.74
N HIS A 78 0.22 4.43 -2.81
CA HIS A 78 0.47 3.27 -3.65
C HIS A 78 1.19 2.16 -2.88
N ALA A 79 2.28 2.47 -2.17
CA ALA A 79 3.03 1.48 -1.40
C ALA A 79 2.16 0.83 -0.31
N ASN A 80 1.41 1.63 0.45
CA ASN A 80 0.54 1.14 1.52
C ASN A 80 -0.57 0.24 0.99
N HIS A 81 -1.22 0.60 -0.11
CA HIS A 81 -2.28 -0.22 -0.71
C HIS A 81 -1.72 -1.53 -1.27
N SER A 82 -0.55 -1.50 -1.89
CA SER A 82 0.10 -2.73 -2.38
C SER A 82 0.36 -3.72 -1.25
N LEU A 83 0.86 -3.26 -0.11
CA LEU A 83 1.03 -4.08 1.09
C LEU A 83 -0.31 -4.54 1.66
N PHE A 84 -1.28 -3.63 1.75
CA PHE A 84 -2.60 -3.89 2.34
C PHE A 84 -3.31 -5.08 1.68
N TRP A 85 -3.28 -5.17 0.35
CA TRP A 85 -3.88 -6.31 -0.35
C TRP A 85 -3.25 -7.63 0.06
N THR A 86 -1.96 -7.67 0.34
CA THR A 86 -1.23 -8.90 0.65
C THR A 86 -1.40 -9.37 2.10
N VAL A 87 -1.72 -8.46 3.03
CA VAL A 87 -1.86 -8.81 4.46
C VAL A 87 -3.27 -9.27 4.83
N MET A 88 -4.24 -9.14 3.92
CA MET A 88 -5.59 -9.69 4.09
C MET A 88 -5.71 -11.02 3.40
N SER A 89 -6.54 -11.91 3.94
CA SER A 89 -6.81 -13.22 3.34
C SER A 89 -8.20 -13.73 3.73
N PRO A 90 -8.80 -14.60 2.89
CA PRO A 90 -10.07 -15.26 3.23
C PRO A 90 -9.98 -16.13 4.49
N GLN A 91 -8.77 -16.58 4.87
CA GLN A 91 -8.50 -17.40 6.05
C GLN A 91 -7.79 -16.62 7.15
N GLY A 92 -7.84 -15.27 7.10
CA GLY A 92 -7.17 -14.40 8.04
C GLY A 92 -7.88 -14.25 9.38
N GLY A 93 -7.33 -13.38 10.19
CA GLY A 93 -7.86 -13.09 11.53
C GLY A 93 -7.25 -13.96 12.62
N GLY A 94 -7.79 -13.85 13.83
CA GLY A 94 -7.30 -14.55 15.00
C GLY A 94 -6.17 -13.82 15.71
N GLN A 95 -5.51 -14.52 16.63
CA GLN A 95 -4.43 -13.97 17.43
C GLN A 95 -3.09 -14.07 16.69
N PRO A 96 -2.17 -13.11 16.89
CA PRO A 96 -0.81 -13.24 16.38
C PRO A 96 -0.10 -14.44 17.01
N THR A 97 0.88 -14.99 16.27
CA THR A 97 1.66 -16.15 16.72
C THR A 97 3.15 -15.92 16.46
N GLY A 98 3.99 -16.79 17.04
CA GLY A 98 5.43 -16.79 16.77
C GLY A 98 6.15 -15.51 17.16
N ALA A 99 7.12 -15.10 16.35
CA ALA A 99 7.98 -13.95 16.63
C ALA A 99 7.20 -12.62 16.69
N VAL A 100 6.14 -12.48 15.89
CA VAL A 100 5.30 -11.28 15.91
C VAL A 100 4.54 -11.18 17.22
N ALA A 101 3.94 -12.27 17.71
CA ALA A 101 3.27 -12.30 18.99
C ALA A 101 4.21 -11.90 20.13
N LYS A 102 5.42 -12.47 20.14
CA LYS A 102 6.45 -12.15 21.13
C LYS A 102 6.83 -10.66 21.09
N ALA A 103 7.06 -10.11 19.91
CA ALA A 103 7.41 -8.70 19.78
C ALA A 103 6.27 -7.77 20.24
N ILE A 104 5.02 -8.11 19.97
CA ILE A 104 3.86 -7.37 20.44
C ILE A 104 3.79 -7.38 21.97
N ASP A 105 3.98 -8.56 22.58
CA ASP A 105 3.98 -8.67 24.03
C ASP A 105 5.10 -7.85 24.69
N GLU A 106 6.31 -7.96 24.15
CA GLU A 106 7.49 -7.27 24.71
C GLU A 106 7.45 -5.76 24.51
N GLN A 107 6.99 -5.29 23.36
CA GLN A 107 7.09 -3.88 22.97
C GLN A 107 5.81 -3.08 23.24
N LEU A 108 4.66 -3.74 23.21
CA LEU A 108 3.36 -3.08 23.32
C LEU A 108 2.56 -3.53 24.56
N GLY A 109 3.02 -4.54 25.28
CA GLY A 109 2.35 -5.05 26.48
C GLY A 109 1.24 -6.05 26.22
N GLY A 110 1.00 -6.43 24.97
CA GLY A 110 -0.01 -7.40 24.57
C GLY A 110 -0.72 -7.00 23.28
N PHE A 111 -1.49 -7.94 22.74
CA PHE A 111 -2.21 -7.75 21.48
C PHE A 111 -3.48 -6.89 21.65
N ASP A 112 -4.18 -6.97 22.77
CA ASP A 112 -5.45 -6.28 23.04
C ASP A 112 -5.31 -4.75 23.29
#